data_7f8d1cf90bd6c8b6b83fdae8c4dfbc81
#
_entry.id   7f8d1cf90bd6c8b6b83fdae8c4dfbc81
#
_cell.length_a   1.000
_cell.length_b   1.000
_cell.length_c   1.000
_cell.angle_alpha   90.00
_cell.angle_beta   90.00
_cell.angle_gamma   90.00
#
_symmetry.space_group_name_H-M   'P 1'
#
loop_
_entity.id
_entity.type
_entity.pdbx_description
1 polymer ?
#
loop_
_entity_poly.entity_id
_entity_poly.type
_entity_poly.pdbx_seq_one_letter_code
_entity_poly.pdbx_strand_id
1 'polypeptide(L)'
;MLHFTALAYSRADGQTSDHFTDVEDLVYEPEFLKYMPDAFSPAGLMLDEWGNEIETGKGHDYKIIAINDLEPEWTGKVYLRIFDRERIVSEQTKDIVIPAFGQDSVTINMVSPASPGTYKVVASLEREGFKPVKSIREIPFK
;
A
#
# COMPACT_ATOMS: atom_id res chain seq x y z
N MET A 1 -11.91 13.60 -11.82
CA MET A 1 -12.34 13.83 -10.42
C MET A 1 -12.90 12.52 -9.90
N LEU A 2 -12.27 11.90 -8.91
CA LEU A 2 -12.80 10.72 -8.24
C LEU A 2 -13.89 11.18 -7.26
N HIS A 3 -15.06 10.58 -7.36
CA HIS A 3 -16.15 10.83 -6.43
C HIS A 3 -16.21 9.70 -5.42
N PHE A 4 -16.09 10.05 -4.15
CA PHE A 4 -16.25 9.10 -3.06
C PHE A 4 -17.61 9.31 -2.40
N THR A 5 -18.41 8.25 -2.29
CA THR A 5 -19.69 8.26 -1.60
C THR A 5 -19.68 7.23 -0.49
N ALA A 6 -19.80 7.69 0.75
CA ALA A 6 -20.04 6.82 1.90
C ALA A 6 -21.56 6.68 2.08
N LEU A 7 -22.06 5.44 2.04
CA LEU A 7 -23.46 5.12 2.32
C LEU A 7 -23.55 4.49 3.70
N ALA A 8 -24.45 5.04 4.51
CA ALA A 8 -24.79 4.51 5.82
C ALA A 8 -26.30 4.49 5.99
N TYR A 9 -26.84 3.46 6.63
CA TYR A 9 -28.27 3.38 6.95
C TYR A 9 -28.51 2.60 8.23
N SER A 10 -29.55 2.99 8.92
CA SER A 10 -30.00 2.34 10.17
C SER A 10 -31.14 1.37 9.87
N ARG A 11 -31.15 0.22 10.54
CA ARG A 11 -32.20 -0.80 10.49
C ARG A 11 -32.67 -1.12 11.92
N ALA A 12 -33.80 -1.83 12.01
CA ALA A 12 -34.32 -2.27 13.32
C ALA A 12 -33.36 -3.22 14.08
N ASP A 13 -32.53 -3.94 13.35
CA ASP A 13 -31.54 -4.90 13.86
C ASP A 13 -30.11 -4.33 13.91
N GLY A 14 -29.94 -3.01 13.71
CA GLY A 14 -28.67 -2.31 13.83
C GLY A 14 -28.34 -1.42 12.64
N GLN A 15 -27.28 -0.66 12.79
CA GLN A 15 -26.74 0.20 11.74
C GLN A 15 -25.77 -0.60 10.86
N THR A 16 -25.67 -0.24 9.60
CA THR A 16 -24.72 -0.85 8.69
C THR A 16 -24.08 0.22 7.80
N SER A 17 -22.78 0.10 7.63
CA SER A 17 -21.99 0.96 6.77
C SER A 17 -20.68 0.26 6.41
N ASP A 18 -20.18 0.53 5.21
CA ASP A 18 -18.89 0.01 4.77
C ASP A 18 -17.70 0.78 5.35
N HIS A 19 -17.94 1.94 5.95
CA HIS A 19 -16.89 2.88 6.33
C HIS A 19 -16.98 3.42 7.75
N PHE A 20 -18.08 3.12 8.47
CA PHE A 20 -18.31 3.62 9.82
C PHE A 20 -18.54 2.46 10.79
N THR A 21 -17.87 2.50 11.93
CA THR A 21 -18.18 1.65 13.08
C THR A 21 -19.35 2.21 13.88
N ASP A 22 -19.56 3.51 13.82
CA ASP A 22 -20.71 4.22 14.39
C ASP A 22 -21.21 5.26 13.37
N VAL A 23 -22.45 5.08 12.92
CA VAL A 23 -23.07 5.93 11.91
C VAL A 23 -23.68 7.19 12.54
N GLU A 24 -24.11 7.15 13.81
CA GLU A 24 -24.70 8.30 14.50
C GLU A 24 -23.61 9.33 14.83
N ASP A 25 -22.49 8.86 15.36
CA ASP A 25 -21.35 9.70 15.71
C ASP A 25 -20.34 9.87 14.57
N LEU A 26 -20.60 9.29 13.39
CA LEU A 26 -19.73 9.32 12.21
C LEU A 26 -18.30 8.84 12.49
N VAL A 27 -18.17 7.82 13.32
CA VAL A 27 -16.87 7.21 13.65
C VAL A 27 -16.45 6.26 12.54
N TYR A 28 -15.39 6.62 11.84
CA TYR A 28 -14.86 5.79 10.76
C TYR A 28 -14.28 4.47 11.28
N GLU A 29 -14.41 3.46 10.44
CA GLU A 29 -13.70 2.19 10.62
C GLU A 29 -12.17 2.45 10.56
N PRO A 30 -11.37 1.93 11.54
CA PRO A 30 -9.94 2.25 11.64
C PRO A 30 -9.12 1.86 10.40
N GLU A 31 -9.40 0.70 9.79
CA GLU A 31 -8.67 0.26 8.59
C GLU A 31 -9.01 1.13 7.38
N PHE A 32 -10.24 1.66 7.29
CA PHE A 32 -10.62 2.63 6.28
C PHE A 32 -9.77 3.90 6.39
N LEU A 33 -9.65 4.49 7.57
CA LEU A 33 -8.81 5.68 7.78
C LEU A 33 -7.32 5.42 7.53
N LYS A 34 -6.86 4.19 7.75
CA LYS A 34 -5.48 3.80 7.54
C LYS A 34 -5.08 3.78 6.06
N TYR A 35 -5.98 3.31 5.18
CA TYR A 35 -5.65 3.08 3.77
C TYR A 35 -6.16 4.17 2.82
N MET A 36 -7.24 4.86 3.16
CA MET A 36 -7.85 5.85 2.28
C MET A 36 -6.94 7.02 1.89
N PRO A 37 -6.14 7.62 2.79
CA PRO A 37 -5.23 8.70 2.40
C PRO A 37 -4.23 8.31 1.32
N ASP A 38 -3.75 7.06 1.35
CA ASP A 38 -2.82 6.55 0.35
C ASP A 38 -3.55 6.25 -0.98
N ALA A 39 -4.78 5.71 -0.91
CA ALA A 39 -5.60 5.41 -2.08
C ALA A 39 -6.06 6.67 -2.85
N PHE A 40 -6.22 7.81 -2.15
CA PHE A 40 -6.60 9.10 -2.76
C PHE A 40 -5.41 10.00 -3.04
N SER A 41 -4.19 9.53 -2.85
CA SER A 41 -3.00 10.31 -3.23
C SER A 41 -2.93 10.48 -4.75
N PRO A 42 -2.64 11.70 -5.25
CA PRO A 42 -2.51 11.95 -6.69
C PRO A 42 -1.26 11.28 -7.31
N ALA A 43 -0.29 10.91 -6.49
CA ALA A 43 0.76 9.96 -6.87
C ALA A 43 0.55 8.71 -6.03
N GLY A 44 0.17 7.62 -6.65
CA GLY A 44 -0.21 6.37 -6.00
C GLY A 44 0.76 5.24 -6.29
N LEU A 45 0.67 4.17 -5.49
CA LEU A 45 1.46 2.97 -5.77
C LEU A 45 0.73 1.71 -5.33
N MET A 46 1.01 0.61 -6.01
CA MET A 46 0.48 -0.71 -5.71
C MET A 46 1.60 -1.75 -5.72
N LEU A 47 1.74 -2.48 -4.63
CA LEU A 47 2.50 -3.72 -4.58
C LEU A 47 1.65 -4.83 -5.23
N ASP A 48 2.09 -5.31 -6.39
CA ASP A 48 1.39 -6.31 -7.21
C ASP A 48 1.71 -7.73 -6.69
N GLU A 49 1.25 -8.00 -5.46
CA GLU A 49 1.42 -9.29 -4.78
C GLU A 49 0.08 -9.70 -4.15
N TRP A 50 -0.49 -10.83 -4.61
CA TRP A 50 -1.87 -11.20 -4.31
C TRP A 50 -1.96 -12.60 -3.69
N GLY A 51 -1.58 -12.71 -2.41
CA GLY A 51 -1.88 -13.87 -1.60
C GLY A 51 -1.07 -15.13 -1.90
N ASN A 52 0.05 -15.00 -2.61
CA ASN A 52 0.96 -16.11 -2.84
C ASN A 52 1.84 -16.34 -1.61
N GLU A 53 2.09 -17.61 -1.30
CA GLU A 53 3.12 -17.98 -0.34
C GLU A 53 4.50 -17.77 -0.99
N ILE A 54 5.42 -17.15 -0.25
CA ILE A 54 6.78 -16.92 -0.72
C ILE A 54 7.74 -17.85 0.01
N GLU A 55 8.66 -18.49 -0.74
CA GLU A 55 9.66 -19.36 -0.13
C GLU A 55 10.66 -18.58 0.73
N THR A 56 10.91 -19.11 1.94
CA THR A 56 11.90 -18.54 2.87
C THR A 56 13.33 -18.64 2.33
N GLY A 57 14.15 -17.61 2.62
CA GLY A 57 15.57 -17.58 2.28
C GLY A 57 15.90 -17.52 0.80
N LYS A 58 14.90 -17.35 -0.08
CA LYS A 58 15.10 -17.24 -1.53
C LYS A 58 14.86 -15.82 -2.04
N GLY A 59 15.46 -15.50 -3.18
CA GLY A 59 15.17 -14.27 -3.91
C GLY A 59 13.76 -14.32 -4.49
N HIS A 60 13.00 -13.24 -4.29
CA HIS A 60 11.67 -13.05 -4.86
C HIS A 60 11.59 -11.68 -5.56
N ASP A 61 10.95 -11.64 -6.71
CA ASP A 61 10.77 -10.43 -7.51
C ASP A 61 9.43 -9.78 -7.19
N TYR A 62 9.48 -8.64 -6.50
CA TYR A 62 8.31 -7.83 -6.20
C TYR A 62 8.08 -6.80 -7.29
N LYS A 63 6.94 -6.89 -7.97
CA LYS A 63 6.51 -5.89 -8.93
C LYS A 63 5.72 -4.78 -8.20
N ILE A 64 6.11 -3.54 -8.45
CA ILE A 64 5.48 -2.36 -7.87
C ILE A 64 5.07 -1.45 -9.02
N ILE A 65 3.78 -1.12 -9.09
CA ILE A 65 3.20 -0.24 -10.08
C ILE A 65 2.97 1.11 -9.42
N ALA A 66 3.43 2.19 -10.04
CA ALA A 66 3.22 3.55 -9.58
C ALA A 66 2.43 4.36 -10.60
N ILE A 67 1.55 5.23 -10.13
CA ILE A 67 0.62 6.02 -10.92
C ILE A 67 0.83 7.49 -10.56
N ASN A 68 0.73 8.36 -11.56
CA ASN A 68 0.81 9.82 -11.40
C ASN A 68 -0.39 10.47 -12.09
N ASP A 69 -1.31 11.04 -11.31
CA ASP A 69 -2.47 11.79 -11.77
C ASP A 69 -2.17 13.30 -11.90
N LEU A 70 -0.91 13.71 -11.77
CA LEU A 70 -0.48 15.10 -11.90
C LEU A 70 0.06 15.39 -13.30
N GLU A 71 -0.05 16.65 -13.71
CA GLU A 71 0.51 17.14 -14.96
C GLU A 71 2.06 17.09 -15.02
N PRO A 72 2.78 17.49 -13.97
CA PRO A 72 4.23 17.29 -13.97
C PRO A 72 4.60 15.81 -13.83
N GLU A 73 5.67 15.41 -14.54
CA GLU A 73 6.36 14.15 -14.27
C GLU A 73 6.68 14.03 -12.76
N TRP A 74 6.46 12.88 -12.20
CA TRP A 74 6.79 12.61 -10.80
C TRP A 74 8.08 11.79 -10.70
N THR A 75 9.09 12.35 -10.06
CA THR A 75 10.40 11.71 -9.84
C THR A 75 10.61 11.46 -8.36
N GLY A 76 11.07 10.27 -7.99
CA GLY A 76 11.36 9.92 -6.60
C GLY A 76 11.91 8.52 -6.45
N LYS A 77 11.65 7.91 -5.30
CA LYS A 77 12.14 6.57 -4.94
C LYS A 77 11.01 5.65 -4.51
N VAL A 78 11.12 4.41 -4.91
CA VAL A 78 10.34 3.31 -4.36
C VAL A 78 11.20 2.58 -3.34
N TYR A 79 10.72 2.49 -2.12
CA TYR A 79 11.29 1.62 -1.07
C TYR A 79 10.42 0.38 -0.94
N LEU A 80 11.06 -0.77 -0.82
CA LEU A 80 10.41 -2.03 -0.45
C LEU A 80 11.02 -2.50 0.87
N ARG A 81 10.16 -2.69 1.88
CA ARG A 81 10.57 -3.08 3.24
C ARG A 81 9.80 -4.32 3.68
N ILE A 82 10.49 -5.26 4.28
CA ILE A 82 9.89 -6.41 4.96
C ILE A 82 10.03 -6.19 6.47
N PHE A 83 8.92 -6.32 7.18
CA PHE A 83 8.85 -6.15 8.63
C PHE A 83 8.51 -7.47 9.30
N ASP A 84 9.28 -7.80 10.34
CA ASP A 84 8.88 -8.72 11.39
C ASP A 84 8.28 -7.89 12.52
N ARG A 85 6.95 -7.89 12.64
CA ARG A 85 6.20 -6.97 13.52
C ARG A 85 6.53 -5.50 13.18
N GLU A 86 7.24 -4.79 14.06
CA GLU A 86 7.66 -3.40 13.86
C GLU A 86 9.12 -3.24 13.41
N ARG A 87 9.87 -4.35 13.30
CA ARG A 87 11.29 -4.32 12.94
C ARG A 87 11.48 -4.54 11.44
N ILE A 88 12.20 -3.66 10.77
CA ILE A 88 12.64 -3.88 9.39
C ILE A 88 13.69 -5.01 9.38
N VAL A 89 13.41 -6.08 8.64
CA VAL A 89 14.32 -7.22 8.47
C VAL A 89 15.00 -7.20 7.10
N SER A 90 14.41 -6.50 6.13
CA SER A 90 15.02 -6.31 4.81
C SER A 90 14.51 -5.00 4.20
N GLU A 91 15.37 -4.28 3.48
CA GLU A 91 15.04 -3.05 2.74
C GLU A 91 15.80 -2.98 1.43
N GLN A 92 15.12 -2.57 0.37
CA GLN A 92 15.69 -2.23 -0.92
C GLN A 92 15.02 -0.97 -1.47
N THR A 93 15.72 -0.26 -2.37
CA THR A 93 15.21 0.95 -2.99
C THR A 93 15.56 1.01 -4.48
N LYS A 94 14.67 1.63 -5.26
CA LYS A 94 14.91 1.99 -6.67
C LYS A 94 14.40 3.39 -6.95
N ASP A 95 15.11 4.10 -7.83
CA ASP A 95 14.61 5.34 -8.41
C ASP A 95 13.48 5.03 -9.40
N ILE A 96 12.51 5.93 -9.49
CA ILE A 96 11.39 5.85 -10.42
C ILE A 96 11.07 7.23 -10.99
N VAL A 97 10.70 7.23 -12.27
CA VAL A 97 10.17 8.40 -12.96
C VAL A 97 8.81 8.00 -13.54
N ILE A 98 7.75 8.67 -13.10
CA ILE A 98 6.39 8.35 -13.52
C ILE A 98 5.91 9.49 -14.42
N PRO A 99 5.57 9.22 -15.71
CA PRO A 99 5.15 10.26 -16.62
C PRO A 99 3.90 11.00 -16.14
N ALA A 100 3.72 12.23 -16.62
CA ALA A 100 2.51 13.00 -16.37
C ALA A 100 1.27 12.22 -16.79
N PHE A 101 0.23 12.19 -15.94
CA PHE A 101 -1.03 11.46 -16.18
C PHE A 101 -0.82 10.01 -16.61
N GLY A 102 0.20 9.34 -16.06
CA GLY A 102 0.62 8.03 -16.50
C GLY A 102 1.00 7.10 -15.36
N GLN A 103 1.61 6.00 -15.76
CA GLN A 103 2.10 4.97 -14.83
C GLN A 103 3.45 4.45 -15.28
N ASP A 104 4.20 3.92 -14.32
CA ASP A 104 5.41 3.13 -14.54
C ASP A 104 5.49 2.01 -13.51
N SER A 105 6.41 1.07 -13.70
CA SER A 105 6.60 -0.03 -12.76
C SER A 105 8.07 -0.33 -12.54
N VAL A 106 8.39 -0.74 -11.32
CA VAL A 106 9.70 -1.27 -10.96
C VAL A 106 9.58 -2.68 -10.40
N THR A 107 10.56 -3.51 -10.72
CA THR A 107 10.72 -4.81 -10.06
C THR A 107 11.91 -4.72 -9.10
N ILE A 108 11.70 -5.11 -7.85
CA ILE A 108 12.72 -5.16 -6.81
C ILE A 108 12.91 -6.62 -6.41
N ASN A 109 14.11 -7.16 -6.64
CA ASN A 109 14.49 -8.47 -6.13
C ASN A 109 14.94 -8.34 -4.67
N MET A 110 14.37 -9.14 -3.79
CA MET A 110 14.73 -9.16 -2.37
C MET A 110 14.77 -10.58 -1.84
N VAL A 111 15.78 -10.88 -1.02
CA VAL A 111 15.85 -12.17 -0.34
C VAL A 111 14.81 -12.20 0.78
N SER A 112 13.99 -13.24 0.76
CA SER A 112 12.96 -13.50 1.76
C SER A 112 13.55 -13.78 3.13
N PRO A 113 12.82 -13.52 4.23
CA PRO A 113 13.22 -13.92 5.57
C PRO A 113 13.53 -15.42 5.63
N ALA A 114 14.55 -15.79 6.42
CA ALA A 114 14.97 -17.20 6.56
C ALA A 114 13.99 -18.04 7.41
N SER A 115 13.18 -17.39 8.25
CA SER A 115 12.24 -18.06 9.15
C SER A 115 10.82 -18.01 8.57
N PRO A 116 10.06 -19.12 8.61
CA PRO A 116 8.65 -19.11 8.25
C PRO A 116 7.84 -18.18 9.15
N GLY A 117 6.77 -17.61 8.61
CA GLY A 117 5.87 -16.73 9.35
C GLY A 117 5.14 -15.75 8.43
N THR A 118 4.23 -14.96 8.99
CA THR A 118 3.58 -13.88 8.28
C THR A 118 4.33 -12.57 8.53
N TYR A 119 4.77 -11.94 7.46
CA TYR A 119 5.52 -10.70 7.48
C TYR A 119 4.73 -9.59 6.79
N LYS A 120 4.90 -8.37 7.27
CA LYS A 120 4.34 -7.18 6.64
C LYS A 120 5.32 -6.69 5.58
N VAL A 121 4.90 -6.72 4.31
CA VAL A 121 5.66 -6.19 3.17
C VAL A 121 5.07 -4.85 2.78
N VAL A 122 5.91 -3.82 2.77
CA VAL A 122 5.49 -2.43 2.52
C VAL A 122 6.30 -1.88 1.35
N ALA A 123 5.61 -1.52 0.29
CA ALA A 123 6.15 -0.64 -0.74
C ALA A 123 5.78 0.80 -0.41
N SER A 124 6.72 1.74 -0.51
CA SER A 124 6.45 3.17 -0.33
C SER A 124 7.05 4.00 -1.45
N LEU A 125 6.28 4.99 -1.90
CA LEU A 125 6.68 5.99 -2.87
C LEU A 125 7.06 7.25 -2.12
N GLU A 126 8.32 7.69 -2.25
CA GLU A 126 8.87 8.75 -1.41
C GLU A 126 9.60 9.80 -2.28
N ARG A 127 9.36 11.06 -1.97
CA ARG A 127 10.05 12.23 -2.52
C ARG A 127 10.12 13.32 -1.47
N GLU A 128 11.19 14.10 -1.45
CA GLU A 128 11.31 15.24 -0.55
C GLU A 128 10.13 16.21 -0.73
N GLY A 129 9.56 16.67 0.38
CA GLY A 129 8.41 17.58 0.40
C GLY A 129 7.05 16.92 0.13
N PHE A 130 6.98 15.60 -0.07
CA PHE A 130 5.74 14.86 -0.24
C PHE A 130 5.54 13.85 0.88
N LYS A 131 4.29 13.69 1.31
CA LYS A 131 3.93 12.62 2.24
C LYS A 131 4.15 11.27 1.53
N PRO A 132 4.88 10.32 2.15
CA PRO A 132 5.04 8.98 1.60
C PRO A 132 3.68 8.30 1.36
N VAL A 133 3.53 7.66 0.21
CA VAL A 133 2.36 6.84 -0.14
C VAL A 133 2.72 5.38 -0.04
N LYS A 134 1.87 4.55 0.54
CA LYS A 134 2.20 3.17 0.88
C LYS A 134 1.21 2.16 0.30
N SER A 135 1.74 1.00 -0.05
CA SER A 135 0.96 -0.21 -0.30
C SER A 135 1.46 -1.31 0.62
N ILE A 136 0.57 -1.91 1.39
CA ILE A 136 0.89 -2.84 2.46
C ILE A 136 0.27 -4.20 2.14
N ARG A 137 1.04 -5.28 2.34
CA ARG A 137 0.57 -6.66 2.26
C ARG A 137 1.08 -7.44 3.47
N GLU A 138 0.25 -8.32 3.98
CA GLU A 138 0.67 -9.38 4.91
C GLU A 138 0.84 -10.66 4.11
N ILE A 139 2.07 -11.17 4.07
CA ILE A 139 2.44 -12.29 3.20
C ILE A 139 2.97 -13.43 4.05
N PRO A 140 2.44 -14.66 3.86
CA PRO A 140 2.99 -15.85 4.47
C PRO A 140 4.27 -16.28 3.76
N PHE A 141 5.35 -16.46 4.52
CA PHE A 141 6.61 -17.06 4.06
C PHE A 141 6.72 -18.47 4.62
N LYS A 142 7.03 -19.43 3.76
CA LYS A 142 7.13 -20.86 4.08
C LYS A 142 8.41 -21.52 3.55
#